data_dac2711837a21c395641b1da1dccb7c1
#
_entry.id   dac2711837a21c395641b1da1dccb7c1
#
_cell.length_a   1.000
_cell.length_b   1.000
_cell.length_c   1.000
_cell.angle_alpha   90.00
_cell.angle_beta   90.00
_cell.angle_gamma   90.00
#
_symmetry.space_group_name_H-M   'P 1'
#
loop_
_entity.id
_entity.type
_entity.pdbx_description
1 polymer ?
#
loop_
_entity_poly.entity_id
_entity_poly.type
_entity_poly.pdbx_seq_one_letter_code
_entity_poly.pdbx_strand_id
1 'polypeptide(L)' 'MNKISTYRKQLGLSQRQLAVQLGWIQSRLANYEANFRTPGLEECRRIVSTLNRPGAHCGLDDVFPPDGKHSENSIGAVDS' A
#
# COMPACT_ATOMS: atom_id res chain seq x y z
N MET A 1 8.87 -1.58 -2.83
CA MET A 1 8.71 -0.63 -1.70
C MET A 1 7.37 0.08 -1.82
N ASN A 2 6.70 0.31 -0.71
CA ASN A 2 5.39 0.97 -0.76
C ASN A 2 5.43 2.31 -0.06
N LYS A 3 4.39 3.10 -0.27
CA LYS A 3 4.27 4.42 0.31
C LYS A 3 3.09 4.53 1.26
N ILE A 4 2.71 3.43 1.88
CA ILE A 4 1.59 3.43 2.82
C ILE A 4 1.83 4.45 3.92
N SER A 5 3.01 4.40 4.55
CA SER A 5 3.30 5.30 5.67
C SER A 5 3.37 6.75 5.23
N THR A 6 3.82 7.01 4.01
CA THR A 6 3.87 8.36 3.47
C THR A 6 2.48 8.98 3.41
N TYR A 7 1.53 8.29 2.79
CA TYR A 7 0.16 8.80 2.68
C TYR A 7 -0.53 8.82 4.03
N ARG A 8 -0.27 7.81 4.87
CA ARG A 8 -0.83 7.77 6.21
C ARG A 8 -0.43 9.01 7.01
N LYS A 9 0.86 9.35 6.97
CA LYS A 9 1.37 10.50 7.72
C LYS A 9 0.83 11.81 7.17
N GLN A 10 0.67 11.92 5.86
CA GLN A 10 0.08 13.11 5.27
C GLN A 10 -1.35 13.33 5.77
N LEU A 11 -2.05 12.27 6.08
CA LEU A 11 -3.42 12.36 6.61
C LEU A 11 -3.44 12.55 8.14
N GLY A 12 -2.28 12.56 8.78
CA GLY A 12 -2.22 12.69 10.24
C GLY A 12 -2.66 11.45 10.99
N LEU A 13 -2.62 10.29 10.35
CA LEU A 13 -3.06 9.03 10.96
C LEU A 13 -1.87 8.29 11.56
N SER A 14 -2.06 7.77 12.77
CA SER A 14 -1.10 6.83 13.33
C SER A 14 -1.27 5.48 12.64
N GLN A 15 -0.25 4.63 12.79
CA GLN A 15 -0.33 3.28 12.27
C GLN A 15 -1.53 2.52 12.85
N ARG A 16 -1.76 2.70 14.16
CA ARG A 16 -2.89 2.06 14.82
C ARG A 16 -4.22 2.57 14.28
N GLN A 17 -4.33 3.88 14.07
CA GLN A 17 -5.57 4.46 13.56
C GLN A 17 -5.90 3.91 12.17
N LEU A 18 -4.91 3.80 11.31
CA LEU A 18 -5.14 3.25 9.99
C LEU A 18 -5.50 1.77 10.07
N ALA A 19 -4.82 1.02 10.94
CA ALA A 19 -5.13 -0.40 11.11
C ALA A 19 -6.57 -0.60 11.56
N VAL A 20 -7.06 0.23 12.49
CA VAL A 20 -8.44 0.17 12.95
C VAL A 20 -9.40 0.41 11.78
N GLN A 21 -9.12 1.40 10.96
CA GLN A 21 -9.96 1.69 9.79
C GLN A 21 -9.96 0.55 8.78
N LEU A 22 -8.85 -0.15 8.67
CA LEU A 22 -8.75 -1.31 7.80
C LEU A 22 -9.40 -2.57 8.39
N GLY A 23 -9.65 -2.56 9.69
CA GLY A 23 -10.15 -3.75 10.38
C GLY A 23 -9.05 -4.77 10.63
N TRP A 24 -7.80 -4.33 10.72
CA TRP A 24 -6.64 -5.19 10.91
C TRP A 24 -5.99 -4.92 12.26
N ILE A 25 -5.22 -5.89 12.76
CA ILE A 25 -4.34 -5.62 13.90
C ILE A 25 -3.16 -4.78 13.42
N GLN A 26 -2.63 -3.97 14.33
CA GLN A 26 -1.56 -3.04 13.98
C GLN A 26 -0.32 -3.73 13.43
N SER A 27 0.04 -4.87 13.99
CA SER A 27 1.25 -5.58 13.56
C SER A 27 1.15 -6.03 12.10
N ARG A 28 -0.05 -6.36 11.63
CA ARG A 28 -0.24 -6.71 10.22
C ARG A 28 0.10 -5.54 9.31
N LEU A 29 -0.42 -4.36 9.64
CA LEU A 29 -0.13 -3.16 8.88
C LEU A 29 1.35 -2.81 8.97
N ALA A 30 1.93 -2.93 10.17
CA ALA A 30 3.35 -2.64 10.36
C ALA A 30 4.23 -3.51 9.47
N ASN A 31 3.89 -4.78 9.33
CA ASN A 31 4.65 -5.69 8.48
C ASN A 31 4.57 -5.28 7.01
N TYR A 32 3.41 -4.79 6.56
CA TYR A 32 3.27 -4.30 5.20
C TYR A 32 4.07 -3.01 5.00
N GLU A 33 3.99 -2.06 5.95
CA GLU A 33 4.73 -0.80 5.83
C GLU A 33 6.24 -1.01 5.84
N ALA A 34 6.70 -1.98 6.60
CA ALA A 34 8.13 -2.28 6.70
C ALA A 34 8.64 -3.19 5.59
N ASN A 35 7.76 -3.65 4.71
CA ASN A 35 8.08 -4.59 3.64
C ASN A 35 8.55 -5.95 4.15
N PHE A 36 8.21 -6.31 5.39
CA PHE A 36 8.42 -7.66 5.88
C PHE A 36 7.46 -8.65 5.25
N ARG A 37 6.29 -8.17 4.83
CA ARG A 37 5.31 -8.93 4.10
C ARG A 37 4.80 -8.11 2.94
N THR A 38 4.46 -8.77 1.86
CA THR A 38 3.90 -8.12 0.68
C THR A 38 2.38 -8.33 0.69
N PRO A 39 1.59 -7.24 0.70
CA PRO A 39 0.13 -7.40 0.65
C PRO A 39 -0.29 -7.93 -0.71
N GLY A 40 -1.33 -8.77 -0.72
CA GLY A 40 -1.94 -9.21 -1.96
C GLY A 40 -2.73 -8.08 -2.61
N LEU A 41 -3.28 -8.35 -3.80
CA LEU A 41 -3.98 -7.31 -4.54
C LEU A 41 -5.20 -6.78 -3.79
N GLU A 42 -5.96 -7.68 -3.15
CA GLU A 42 -7.11 -7.26 -2.36
C GLU A 42 -6.71 -6.35 -1.21
N GLU A 43 -5.63 -6.72 -0.52
CA GLU A 43 -5.14 -5.90 0.58
C GLU A 43 -4.64 -4.55 0.09
N CYS A 44 -3.97 -4.53 -1.05
CA CYS A 44 -3.51 -3.27 -1.66
C CYS A 44 -4.69 -2.36 -1.98
N ARG A 45 -5.73 -2.90 -2.59
CA ARG A 45 -6.92 -2.13 -2.94
C ARG A 45 -7.62 -1.61 -1.69
N ARG A 46 -7.68 -2.42 -0.64
CA ARG A 46 -8.31 -2.02 0.61
C ARG A 46 -7.54 -0.88 1.26
N ILE A 47 -6.22 -0.94 1.24
CA ILE A 47 -5.39 0.12 1.78
C ILE A 47 -5.63 1.42 1.02
N VAL A 48 -5.59 1.36 -0.31
CA VAL A 48 -5.79 2.55 -1.15
C VAL A 48 -7.17 3.15 -0.91
N SER A 49 -8.21 2.33 -0.90
CA SER A 49 -9.57 2.78 -0.66
C SER A 49 -9.70 3.45 0.70
N THR A 50 -9.09 2.86 1.71
CA THR A 50 -9.17 3.39 3.08
C THR A 50 -8.43 4.72 3.20
N LEU A 51 -7.28 4.86 2.54
CA LEU A 51 -6.54 6.11 2.54
C LEU A 51 -7.33 7.23 1.84
N ASN A 52 -8.08 6.89 0.80
CA ASN A 52 -8.82 7.89 0.04
C ASN A 52 -10.07 8.40 0.77
N ARG A 53 -10.60 7.64 1.73
CA ARG A 53 -11.78 8.07 2.48
C ARG A 53 -11.56 9.39 3.22
N PRO A 54 -10.47 9.56 3.99
CA PRO A 54 -10.26 10.83 4.69
C PRO A 54 -9.71 11.94 3.80
N GLY A 55 -9.41 11.67 2.54
CA GLY A 55 -9.05 12.74 1.63
C GLY A 55 -7.77 12.58 0.84
N ALA A 56 -7.06 11.48 0.99
CA ALA A 56 -5.93 11.25 0.10
C ALA A 56 -6.45 11.03 -1.31
N HIS A 57 -5.74 11.55 -2.28
CA HIS A 57 -6.07 11.34 -3.69
C HIS A 57 -4.96 10.48 -4.28
N CYS A 58 -4.99 9.18 -3.96
CA CYS A 58 -3.95 8.28 -4.41
C CYS A 58 -4.57 7.08 -5.12
N GLY A 59 -3.86 6.60 -6.12
CA GLY A 59 -4.22 5.37 -6.80
C GLY A 59 -3.34 4.23 -6.33
N LEU A 60 -3.60 3.05 -6.85
CA LEU A 60 -2.84 1.86 -6.49
C LEU A 60 -1.35 2.04 -6.79
N ASP A 61 -1.03 2.60 -7.94
CA ASP A 61 0.36 2.79 -8.34
C ASP A 61 1.07 3.88 -7.52
N ASP A 62 0.31 4.78 -6.91
CA ASP A 62 0.90 5.80 -6.05
C ASP A 62 1.38 5.21 -4.73
N VAL A 63 0.57 4.34 -4.15
CA VAL A 63 0.88 3.71 -2.86
C VAL A 63 1.82 2.52 -3.05
N PHE A 64 1.61 1.78 -4.11
CA PHE A 64 2.41 0.60 -4.45
C PHE A 64 3.00 0.80 -5.84
N PRO A 65 4.01 1.66 -5.97
CA PRO A 65 4.56 1.93 -7.29
C PRO A 65 5.18 0.67 -7.89
N PRO A 66 4.99 0.46 -9.19
CA PRO A 66 5.60 -0.70 -9.84
C PRO A 66 7.11 -0.60 -9.73
N ASP A 67 7.73 -1.74 -9.54
CA ASP A 67 9.18 -1.82 -9.54
C ASP A 67 9.66 -1.71 -10.98
N GLY A 68 10.39 -0.66 -11.28
CA GLY A 68 10.89 -0.43 -12.63
C GLY A 68 11.75 -1.56 -13.17
N LYS A 69 12.34 -2.33 -12.28
CA LYS A 69 13.16 -3.45 -12.70
C LYS A 69 12.35 -4.63 -13.21
N HIS A 70 11.10 -4.72 -12.77
CA HIS A 70 10.23 -5.81 -13.18
C HIS A 70 9.39 -5.45 -14.35
N SER A 71 9.23 -4.23 -14.61
CA SER A 71 8.33 -3.80 -15.67
C SER A 71 8.85 -4.21 -17.02
N GLU A 72 9.99 -4.67 -17.01
CA GLU A 72 10.44 -5.23 -18.22
C GLU A 72 10.17 -6.64 -18.30
N ASN A 73 10.09 -6.65 -17.46
CA ASN A 73 9.89 -7.42 -17.81
C ASN A 73 9.40 -8.08 -17.91
N SER A 74 9.05 -8.02 -17.74
CA SER A 74 8.49 -8.19 -18.02
C SER A 74 8.14 -8.68 -18.48
N ILE A 75 8.19 -8.89 -18.79
CA ILE A 75 7.79 -8.99 -19.47
C ILE A 75 7.64 -9.61 -19.80
N GLY A 76 7.74 -9.92 -19.79
CA GLY A 76 7.62 -9.93 -20.23
C GLY A 76 7.35 -10.49 -20.23
N ALA A 77 7.39 -10.58 -20.13
CA ALA A 77 7.13 -10.61 -20.39
C ALA A 77 6.78 -11.05 -20.45
N VAL A 78 6.94 -11.27 -20.50
CA VAL A 78 6.58 -11.18 -20.83
C VAL A 78 6.23 -11.53 -20.84
N ASP A 79 6.46 -11.77 -20.91
CA ASP A 79 6.12 -11.67 -21.10
C ASP A 79 5.77 -11.85 -20.81
N SER A 80 6.03 -12.07 -20.76
CA SER A 80 5.71 -11.78 -20.74
C SER A 80 5.39 -11.86 -20.58
#